data_c33093cae17443a5b01a2ce8be71fbdc
#
_entry.id   c33093cae17443a5b01a2ce8be71fbdc
#
_cell.length_a   1.000
_cell.length_b   1.000
_cell.length_c   1.000
_cell.angle_alpha   90.00
_cell.angle_beta   90.00
_cell.angle_gamma   90.00
#
_symmetry.space_group_name_H-M   'P 1'
#
loop_
_entity.id
_entity.type
_entity.pdbx_description
1 polymer ?
#
loop_
_entity_poly.entity_id
_entity_poly.type
_entity_poly.pdbx_seq_one_letter_code
_entity_poly.pdbx_strand_id
1 'polypeptide(L)'
;VGNTTAATGKGFAIASAALTSLALFAAYVTFTGIDGINIFKAPVLAMLFVGGMIPVVFSALAMNAVGRAAMEMVQEVRRQFKEISGIMEGTAKPEYDKCVDISTKASLKQMMLPGLLTIGLPLLIAFLPLVFGMDQMIIAEMLGGYMAGVTVSGVLWAIFQNNAGGAWDNAKKSFEAGVEINGEMTYKGSDA
;
A
#
# COMPACT_ATOMS: atom_id res chain seq x y z
N VAL A 1 11.45 -10.92 -17.79
CA VAL A 1 10.09 -11.31 -18.19
C VAL A 1 9.14 -11.29 -16.98
N GLY A 2 9.43 -12.04 -15.90
CA GLY A 2 8.54 -12.13 -14.73
C GLY A 2 8.23 -10.77 -14.08
N ASN A 3 9.19 -9.87 -14.00
CA ASN A 3 9.01 -8.54 -13.43
C ASN A 3 8.11 -7.65 -14.28
N THR A 4 8.23 -7.72 -15.59
CA THR A 4 7.34 -7.00 -16.53
C THR A 4 5.90 -7.50 -16.44
N THR A 5 5.70 -8.81 -16.35
CA THR A 5 4.38 -9.41 -16.16
C THR A 5 3.75 -8.97 -14.84
N ALA A 6 4.53 -8.95 -13.75
CA ALA A 6 4.06 -8.46 -12.45
C ALA A 6 3.68 -6.97 -12.50
N ALA A 7 4.48 -6.13 -13.15
CA ALA A 7 4.20 -4.70 -13.32
C ALA A 7 2.93 -4.46 -14.14
N THR A 8 2.72 -5.21 -15.22
CA THR A 8 1.50 -5.14 -16.04
C THR A 8 0.26 -5.54 -15.25
N GLY A 9 0.33 -6.63 -14.49
CA GLY A 9 -0.77 -7.08 -13.63
C GLY A 9 -1.13 -6.05 -12.55
N LYS A 10 -0.13 -5.41 -11.95
CA LYS A 10 -0.35 -4.31 -10.98
C LYS A 10 -0.98 -3.09 -11.64
N GLY A 11 -0.52 -2.69 -12.84
CA GLY A 11 -1.10 -1.59 -13.59
C GLY A 11 -2.58 -1.84 -13.93
N PHE A 12 -2.92 -3.06 -14.35
CA PHE A 12 -4.32 -3.46 -14.56
C PHE A 12 -5.14 -3.37 -13.29
N ALA A 13 -4.62 -3.87 -12.17
CA ALA A 13 -5.30 -3.81 -10.87
C ALA A 13 -5.55 -2.36 -10.42
N ILE A 14 -4.60 -1.45 -10.62
CA ILE A 14 -4.74 -0.03 -10.30
C ILE A 14 -5.85 0.61 -11.16
N ALA A 15 -5.85 0.36 -12.47
CA ALA A 15 -6.85 0.91 -13.38
C ALA A 15 -8.26 0.38 -13.03
N SER A 16 -8.38 -0.93 -12.77
CA SER A 16 -9.64 -1.56 -12.35
C SER A 16 -10.16 -0.97 -11.03
N ALA A 17 -9.28 -0.81 -10.03
CA ALA A 17 -9.65 -0.19 -8.76
C ALA A 17 -10.09 1.26 -8.92
N ALA A 18 -9.42 2.04 -9.76
CA ALA A 18 -9.80 3.41 -10.08
C ALA A 18 -11.21 3.49 -10.69
N LEU A 19 -11.50 2.66 -11.68
CA LEU A 19 -12.83 2.60 -12.31
C LEU A 19 -13.91 2.17 -11.32
N THR A 20 -13.62 1.18 -10.48
CA THR A 20 -14.54 0.73 -9.43
C THR A 20 -14.81 1.85 -8.41
N SER A 21 -13.77 2.59 -7.99
CA SER A 21 -13.96 3.70 -7.05
C SER A 21 -14.78 4.83 -7.65
N LEU A 22 -14.63 5.13 -8.94
CA LEU A 22 -15.47 6.11 -9.63
C LEU A 22 -16.93 5.67 -9.72
N ALA A 23 -17.18 4.39 -9.99
CA ALA A 23 -18.55 3.84 -10.02
C ALA A 23 -19.20 3.91 -8.63
N LEU A 24 -18.47 3.56 -7.58
CA LEU A 24 -18.95 3.66 -6.19
C LEU A 24 -19.16 5.12 -5.76
N PHE A 25 -18.33 6.02 -6.25
CA PHE A 25 -18.49 7.46 -6.00
C PHE A 25 -19.78 7.99 -6.63
N ALA A 26 -20.09 7.60 -7.87
CA ALA A 26 -21.37 7.95 -8.51
C ALA A 26 -22.56 7.37 -7.75
N ALA A 27 -22.48 6.12 -7.29
CA ALA A 27 -23.50 5.50 -6.44
C ALA A 27 -23.68 6.27 -5.11
N TYR A 28 -22.58 6.74 -4.51
CA TYR A 28 -22.61 7.56 -3.29
C TYR A 28 -23.38 8.87 -3.51
N VAL A 29 -23.08 9.61 -4.56
CA VAL A 29 -23.76 10.85 -4.92
C VAL A 29 -25.28 10.61 -5.08
N THR A 30 -25.63 9.55 -5.82
CA THR A 30 -27.05 9.15 -6.01
C THR A 30 -27.73 8.78 -4.70
N PHE A 31 -27.05 8.02 -3.83
CA PHE A 31 -27.61 7.55 -2.56
C PHE A 31 -27.81 8.69 -1.55
N THR A 32 -26.86 9.61 -1.46
CA THR A 32 -26.92 10.74 -0.52
C THR A 32 -27.81 11.89 -1.01
N GLY A 33 -28.11 11.93 -2.31
CA GLY A 33 -28.92 12.99 -2.91
C GLY A 33 -28.21 14.36 -2.97
N ILE A 34 -26.88 14.39 -2.85
CA ILE A 34 -26.13 15.63 -3.03
C ILE A 34 -26.07 15.99 -4.52
N ASP A 35 -26.25 17.26 -4.87
CA ASP A 35 -26.18 17.74 -6.26
C ASP A 35 -24.75 17.77 -6.80
N GLY A 36 -23.75 17.77 -5.90
CA GLY A 36 -22.34 17.82 -6.24
C GLY A 36 -21.49 18.08 -5.00
N ILE A 37 -20.17 18.13 -5.21
CA ILE A 37 -19.20 18.39 -4.14
C ILE A 37 -18.64 19.80 -4.35
N ASN A 38 -19.10 20.72 -3.54
CA ASN A 38 -18.68 22.12 -3.64
C ASN A 38 -17.38 22.36 -2.85
N ILE A 39 -16.26 22.35 -3.55
CA ILE A 39 -14.93 22.59 -2.97
C ILE A 39 -14.71 24.03 -2.45
N PHE A 40 -15.61 24.98 -2.76
CA PHE A 40 -15.54 26.32 -2.19
C PHE A 40 -16.08 26.37 -0.75
N LYS A 41 -16.76 25.31 -0.28
CA LYS A 41 -17.11 25.17 1.13
C LYS A 41 -15.86 24.74 1.92
N ALA A 42 -15.45 25.53 2.89
CA ALA A 42 -14.23 25.29 3.67
C ALA A 42 -14.14 23.87 4.29
N PRO A 43 -15.21 23.30 4.89
CA PRO A 43 -15.14 21.93 5.43
C PRO A 43 -14.96 20.87 4.34
N VAL A 44 -15.54 21.05 3.16
CA VAL A 44 -15.38 20.13 2.02
C VAL A 44 -13.95 20.15 1.48
N LEU A 45 -13.40 21.36 1.30
CA LEU A 45 -12.01 21.54 0.87
C LEU A 45 -11.03 20.96 1.88
N ALA A 46 -11.26 21.18 3.17
CA ALA A 46 -10.42 20.58 4.22
C ALA A 46 -10.42 19.05 4.13
N MET A 47 -11.57 18.42 3.93
CA MET A 47 -11.68 16.97 3.81
C MET A 47 -11.06 16.44 2.50
N LEU A 48 -11.09 17.21 1.43
CA LEU A 48 -10.38 16.87 0.20
C LEU A 48 -8.86 16.81 0.42
N PHE A 49 -8.29 17.77 1.14
CA PHE A 49 -6.86 17.72 1.50
C PHE A 49 -6.54 16.54 2.43
N VAL A 50 -7.37 16.29 3.44
CA VAL A 50 -7.22 15.13 4.32
C VAL A 50 -7.24 13.85 3.49
N GLY A 51 -8.23 13.70 2.59
CA GLY A 51 -8.31 12.56 1.68
C GLY A 51 -7.06 12.41 0.81
N GLY A 52 -6.54 13.50 0.26
CA GLY A 52 -5.33 13.50 -0.55
C GLY A 52 -4.08 13.03 0.19
N MET A 53 -4.00 13.22 1.51
CA MET A 53 -2.89 12.76 2.35
C MET A 53 -2.94 11.26 2.64
N ILE A 54 -4.13 10.66 2.70
CA ILE A 54 -4.32 9.28 3.19
C ILE A 54 -3.52 8.23 2.40
N PRO A 55 -3.50 8.22 1.06
CA PRO A 55 -2.73 7.23 0.31
C PRO A 55 -1.23 7.25 0.64
N VAL A 56 -0.68 8.43 0.89
CA VAL A 56 0.74 8.59 1.26
C VAL A 56 0.99 8.06 2.67
N VAL A 57 0.15 8.43 3.63
CA VAL A 57 0.23 7.94 5.02
C VAL A 57 0.05 6.42 5.07
N PHE A 58 -0.96 5.91 4.36
CA PHE A 58 -1.21 4.47 4.25
C PHE A 58 0.01 3.74 3.68
N SER A 59 0.60 4.26 2.61
CA SER A 59 1.77 3.66 1.98
C SER A 59 2.97 3.63 2.92
N ALA A 60 3.21 4.71 3.67
CA ALA A 60 4.27 4.76 4.66
C ALA A 60 4.08 3.71 5.77
N LEU A 61 2.86 3.58 6.29
CA LEU A 61 2.51 2.57 7.30
C LEU A 61 2.68 1.15 6.74
N ALA A 62 2.19 0.90 5.51
CA ALA A 62 2.28 -0.39 4.85
C ALA A 62 3.74 -0.79 4.57
N MET A 63 4.58 0.13 4.07
CA MET A 63 6.01 -0.15 3.83
C MET A 63 6.74 -0.49 5.13
N ASN A 64 6.50 0.25 6.21
CA ASN A 64 7.07 -0.06 7.52
C ASN A 64 6.59 -1.43 8.05
N ALA A 65 5.32 -1.74 7.86
CA ALA A 65 4.74 -3.01 8.26
C ALA A 65 5.37 -4.20 7.52
N VAL A 66 5.47 -4.08 6.19
CA VAL A 66 6.11 -5.10 5.33
C VAL A 66 7.59 -5.26 5.69
N GLY A 67 8.30 -4.15 5.95
CA GLY A 67 9.70 -4.17 6.35
C GLY A 67 9.92 -4.96 7.65
N ARG A 68 9.08 -4.75 8.66
CA ARG A 68 9.14 -5.51 9.92
C ARG A 68 8.86 -6.99 9.71
N ALA A 69 7.79 -7.33 8.98
CA ALA A 69 7.46 -8.72 8.67
C ALA A 69 8.57 -9.43 7.88
N ALA A 70 9.18 -8.74 6.92
CA ALA A 70 10.30 -9.26 6.16
C ALA A 70 11.53 -9.53 7.05
N MET A 71 11.83 -8.66 8.02
CA MET A 71 12.93 -8.87 8.94
C MET A 71 12.71 -10.07 9.87
N GLU A 72 11.50 -10.31 10.34
CA GLU A 72 11.15 -11.51 11.12
C GLU A 72 11.39 -12.78 10.28
N MET A 73 10.99 -12.76 8.99
CA MET A 73 11.24 -13.85 8.07
C MET A 73 12.74 -14.09 7.81
N VAL A 74 13.50 -13.02 7.62
CA VAL A 74 14.97 -13.10 7.44
C VAL A 74 15.64 -13.73 8.67
N GLN A 75 15.22 -13.36 9.87
CA GLN A 75 15.75 -13.93 11.11
C GLN A 75 15.45 -15.43 11.20
N GLU A 76 14.23 -15.84 10.86
CA GLU A 76 13.87 -17.26 10.85
C GLU A 76 14.66 -18.07 9.82
N VAL A 77 14.82 -17.56 8.60
CA VAL A 77 15.64 -18.22 7.58
C VAL A 77 17.08 -18.36 8.04
N ARG A 78 17.66 -17.30 8.63
CA ARG A 78 19.03 -17.36 9.19
C ARG A 78 19.15 -18.37 10.33
N ARG A 79 18.13 -18.46 11.18
CA ARG A 79 18.07 -19.48 12.23
C ARG A 79 18.10 -20.88 11.64
N GLN A 80 17.26 -21.15 10.65
CA GLN A 80 17.21 -22.47 9.99
C GLN A 80 18.55 -22.85 9.37
N PHE A 81 19.22 -21.93 8.67
CA PHE A 81 20.57 -22.19 8.12
C PHE A 81 21.63 -22.49 9.19
N LYS A 82 21.48 -21.92 10.39
CA LYS A 82 22.43 -22.12 11.49
C LYS A 82 22.16 -23.41 12.28
N GLU A 83 20.89 -23.75 12.49
CA GLU A 83 20.48 -24.80 13.42
C GLU A 83 20.14 -26.13 12.74
N ILE A 84 19.69 -26.10 11.48
CA ILE A 84 19.31 -27.32 10.75
C ILE A 84 20.47 -27.76 9.87
N SER A 85 21.17 -28.79 10.33
CA SER A 85 22.26 -29.41 9.54
C SER A 85 21.70 -30.05 8.27
N GLY A 86 22.39 -29.83 7.13
CA GLY A 86 22.02 -30.44 5.85
C GLY A 86 21.07 -29.61 4.98
N ILE A 87 20.62 -28.42 5.42
CA ILE A 87 19.81 -27.52 4.57
C ILE A 87 20.62 -27.06 3.35
N MET A 88 21.88 -26.66 3.55
CA MET A 88 22.73 -26.14 2.46
C MET A 88 23.09 -27.23 1.46
N GLU A 89 23.23 -28.48 1.93
CA GLU A 89 23.52 -29.66 1.13
C GLU A 89 22.24 -30.27 0.50
N GLY A 90 21.05 -29.74 0.83
CA GLY A 90 19.78 -30.24 0.33
C GLY A 90 19.35 -31.60 0.92
N THR A 91 19.99 -32.05 1.99
CA THR A 91 19.67 -33.30 2.68
C THR A 91 18.60 -33.16 3.76
N ALA A 92 18.43 -31.96 4.31
CA ALA A 92 17.36 -31.61 5.24
C ALA A 92 16.31 -30.68 4.61
N LYS A 93 15.05 -30.83 5.02
CA LYS A 93 13.96 -29.95 4.56
C LYS A 93 13.86 -28.73 5.47
N PRO A 94 13.65 -27.52 4.90
CA PRO A 94 13.35 -26.32 5.68
C PRO A 94 12.03 -26.44 6.43
N GLU A 95 11.92 -25.75 7.55
CA GLU A 95 10.69 -25.65 8.35
C GLU A 95 9.74 -24.62 7.71
N TYR A 96 9.10 -24.96 6.58
CA TYR A 96 8.20 -24.07 5.86
C TYR A 96 7.00 -23.62 6.71
N ASP A 97 6.48 -24.50 7.56
CA ASP A 97 5.33 -24.20 8.43
C ASP A 97 5.61 -23.02 9.36
N LYS A 98 6.83 -22.91 9.89
CA LYS A 98 7.24 -21.75 10.68
C LYS A 98 7.30 -20.47 9.87
N CYS A 99 7.81 -20.54 8.65
CA CYS A 99 7.85 -19.41 7.76
C CYS A 99 6.43 -18.91 7.41
N VAL A 100 5.50 -19.82 7.15
CA VAL A 100 4.08 -19.49 6.89
C VAL A 100 3.43 -18.88 8.13
N ASP A 101 3.66 -19.46 9.33
CA ASP A 101 3.10 -18.96 10.59
C ASP A 101 3.60 -17.52 10.90
N ILE A 102 4.91 -17.28 10.76
CA ILE A 102 5.49 -15.94 10.94
C ILE A 102 4.88 -14.95 9.95
N SER A 103 4.84 -15.30 8.66
CA SER A 103 4.28 -14.43 7.63
C SER A 103 2.81 -14.10 7.90
N THR A 104 2.01 -15.08 8.27
CA THR A 104 0.57 -14.90 8.54
C THR A 104 0.34 -14.04 9.78
N LYS A 105 1.01 -14.35 10.89
CA LYS A 105 0.89 -13.57 12.13
C LYS A 105 1.37 -12.13 11.96
N ALA A 106 2.52 -11.95 11.31
CA ALA A 106 3.05 -10.62 11.02
C ALA A 106 2.10 -9.82 10.12
N SER A 107 1.56 -10.43 9.07
CA SER A 107 0.61 -9.78 8.16
C SER A 107 -0.64 -9.31 8.89
N LEU A 108 -1.28 -10.17 9.68
CA LEU A 108 -2.48 -9.82 10.45
C LEU A 108 -2.20 -8.68 11.44
N LYS A 109 -1.13 -8.80 12.22
CA LYS A 109 -0.77 -7.78 13.23
C LYS A 109 -0.41 -6.44 12.61
N GLN A 110 0.37 -6.45 11.54
CA GLN A 110 0.88 -5.22 10.93
C GLN A 110 -0.18 -4.49 10.09
N MET A 111 -1.20 -5.19 9.58
CA MET A 111 -2.29 -4.59 8.81
C MET A 111 -3.40 -3.98 9.67
N MET A 112 -3.38 -4.13 10.99
CA MET A 112 -4.41 -3.56 11.87
C MET A 112 -4.44 -2.02 11.78
N LEU A 113 -3.30 -1.36 11.87
CA LEU A 113 -3.24 0.11 11.85
C LEU A 113 -3.61 0.71 10.48
N PRO A 114 -3.06 0.23 9.34
CA PRO A 114 -3.53 0.63 8.02
C PRO A 114 -5.03 0.37 7.80
N GLY A 115 -5.53 -0.79 8.25
CA GLY A 115 -6.96 -1.14 8.15
C GLY A 115 -7.84 -0.21 8.98
N LEU A 116 -7.43 0.12 10.20
CA LEU A 116 -8.15 1.08 11.05
C LEU A 116 -8.18 2.47 10.42
N LEU A 117 -7.10 2.91 9.78
CA LEU A 117 -7.06 4.19 9.08
C LEU A 117 -8.08 4.25 7.94
N THR A 118 -8.16 3.20 7.12
CA THR A 118 -9.03 3.18 5.94
C THR A 118 -10.52 3.10 6.27
N ILE A 119 -10.88 2.43 7.36
CA ILE A 119 -12.28 2.29 7.79
C ILE A 119 -12.65 3.37 8.81
N GLY A 120 -11.78 3.64 9.77
CA GLY A 120 -12.07 4.53 10.88
C GLY A 120 -12.22 6.00 10.47
N LEU A 121 -11.38 6.47 9.55
CA LEU A 121 -11.42 7.88 9.17
C LEU A 121 -12.69 8.27 8.42
N PRO A 122 -13.19 7.54 7.41
CA PRO A 122 -14.52 7.82 6.83
C PRO A 122 -15.65 7.78 7.86
N LEU A 123 -15.62 6.83 8.80
CA LEU A 123 -16.61 6.76 9.87
C LEU A 123 -16.53 7.98 10.79
N LEU A 124 -15.34 8.44 11.14
CA LEU A 124 -15.16 9.66 11.92
C LEU A 124 -15.70 10.88 11.17
N ILE A 125 -15.43 11.01 9.88
CA ILE A 125 -15.94 12.12 9.06
C ILE A 125 -17.47 12.08 8.97
N ALA A 126 -18.07 10.88 8.88
CA ALA A 126 -19.51 10.73 8.77
C ALA A 126 -20.25 10.99 10.10
N PHE A 127 -19.72 10.52 11.21
CA PHE A 127 -20.45 10.50 12.48
C PHE A 127 -20.04 11.57 13.48
N LEU A 128 -18.77 11.95 13.54
CA LEU A 128 -18.30 12.91 14.53
C LEU A 128 -18.96 14.30 14.38
N PRO A 129 -19.12 14.88 13.17
CA PRO A 129 -19.78 16.16 13.01
C PRO A 129 -21.26 16.15 13.36
N LEU A 130 -21.93 14.98 13.28
CA LEU A 130 -23.33 14.84 13.71
C LEU A 130 -23.50 15.12 15.22
N VAL A 131 -22.51 14.69 16.03
CA VAL A 131 -22.51 14.94 17.48
C VAL A 131 -22.48 16.43 17.78
N PHE A 132 -21.89 17.24 16.92
CA PHE A 132 -21.83 18.69 17.04
C PHE A 132 -22.99 19.41 16.31
N GLY A 133 -24.00 18.66 15.84
CA GLY A 133 -25.19 19.22 15.20
C GLY A 133 -24.99 19.76 13.81
N MET A 134 -23.93 19.30 13.09
CA MET A 134 -23.68 19.70 11.71
C MET A 134 -24.74 19.11 10.77
N ASP A 135 -25.11 19.88 9.76
CA ASP A 135 -26.09 19.47 8.75
C ASP A 135 -25.62 18.24 7.96
N GLN A 136 -26.52 17.28 7.75
CA GLN A 136 -26.22 16.00 7.10
C GLN A 136 -25.76 16.16 5.65
N MET A 137 -26.28 17.13 4.92
CA MET A 137 -25.89 17.40 3.54
C MET A 137 -24.45 17.94 3.48
N ILE A 138 -24.07 18.79 4.43
CA ILE A 138 -22.68 19.27 4.53
C ILE A 138 -21.73 18.12 4.86
N ILE A 139 -22.13 17.23 5.76
CA ILE A 139 -21.34 16.04 6.10
C ILE A 139 -21.18 15.12 4.89
N ALA A 140 -22.24 14.91 4.11
CA ALA A 140 -22.18 14.15 2.88
C ALA A 140 -21.24 14.79 1.86
N GLU A 141 -21.29 16.10 1.66
CA GLU A 141 -20.33 16.79 0.80
C GLU A 141 -18.88 16.68 1.33
N MET A 142 -18.68 16.78 2.65
CA MET A 142 -17.35 16.59 3.27
C MET A 142 -16.78 15.19 3.00
N LEU A 143 -17.59 14.14 3.19
CA LEU A 143 -17.20 12.78 2.90
C LEU A 143 -16.94 12.57 1.40
N GLY A 144 -17.74 13.22 0.54
CA GLY A 144 -17.50 13.26 -0.89
C GLY A 144 -16.18 13.94 -1.25
N GLY A 145 -15.85 15.06 -0.62
CA GLY A 145 -14.55 15.73 -0.77
C GLY A 145 -13.38 14.84 -0.35
N TYR A 146 -13.52 14.18 0.81
CA TYR A 146 -12.55 13.19 1.27
C TYR A 146 -12.32 12.06 0.26
N MET A 147 -13.40 11.44 -0.24
CA MET A 147 -13.31 10.36 -1.23
C MET A 147 -12.68 10.81 -2.54
N ALA A 148 -13.00 12.03 -3.01
CA ALA A 148 -12.38 12.61 -4.19
C ALA A 148 -10.86 12.76 -4.00
N GLY A 149 -10.43 13.30 -2.86
CA GLY A 149 -9.02 13.42 -2.49
C GLY A 149 -8.30 12.08 -2.46
N VAL A 150 -8.88 11.08 -1.78
CA VAL A 150 -8.33 9.71 -1.71
C VAL A 150 -8.20 9.10 -3.10
N THR A 151 -9.24 9.24 -3.93
CA THR A 151 -9.26 8.62 -5.27
C THR A 151 -8.19 9.22 -6.17
N VAL A 152 -8.13 10.53 -6.29
CA VAL A 152 -7.16 11.22 -7.17
C VAL A 152 -5.73 10.95 -6.70
N SER A 153 -5.45 11.23 -5.45
CA SER A 153 -4.11 11.01 -4.87
C SER A 153 -3.73 9.53 -4.88
N GLY A 154 -4.67 8.63 -4.56
CA GLY A 154 -4.45 7.20 -4.51
C GLY A 154 -4.07 6.59 -5.86
N VAL A 155 -4.77 6.98 -6.92
CA VAL A 155 -4.46 6.52 -8.29
C VAL A 155 -3.08 7.00 -8.73
N LEU A 156 -2.79 8.28 -8.56
CA LEU A 156 -1.50 8.86 -8.93
C LEU A 156 -0.35 8.22 -8.13
N TRP A 157 -0.55 8.05 -6.83
CA TRP A 157 0.44 7.44 -5.94
C TRP A 157 0.67 5.96 -6.26
N ALA A 158 -0.39 5.21 -6.56
CA ALA A 158 -0.29 3.80 -6.93
C ALA A 158 0.48 3.61 -8.26
N ILE A 159 0.21 4.46 -9.27
CA ILE A 159 0.96 4.45 -10.54
C ILE A 159 2.43 4.77 -10.29
N PHE A 160 2.72 5.81 -9.50
CA PHE A 160 4.08 6.16 -9.12
C PHE A 160 4.81 4.99 -8.45
N GLN A 161 4.20 4.39 -7.43
CA GLN A 161 4.81 3.26 -6.70
C GLN A 161 4.98 2.01 -7.57
N ASN A 162 4.04 1.74 -8.48
CA ASN A 162 4.18 0.63 -9.42
C ASN A 162 5.40 0.82 -10.33
N ASN A 163 5.57 2.01 -10.88
CA ASN A 163 6.69 2.32 -11.77
C ASN A 163 8.02 2.38 -11.01
N ALA A 164 8.07 3.11 -9.90
CA ALA A 164 9.26 3.22 -9.08
C ALA A 164 9.68 1.87 -8.51
N GLY A 165 8.73 1.07 -7.97
CA GLY A 165 9.01 -0.26 -7.45
C GLY A 165 9.53 -1.22 -8.51
N GLY A 166 8.97 -1.17 -9.73
CA GLY A 166 9.48 -1.93 -10.88
C GLY A 166 10.90 -1.55 -11.27
N ALA A 167 11.20 -0.25 -11.29
CA ALA A 167 12.54 0.25 -11.59
C ALA A 167 13.57 -0.20 -10.54
N TRP A 168 13.24 -0.07 -9.25
CA TRP A 168 14.09 -0.53 -8.15
C TRP A 168 14.35 -2.03 -8.18
N ASP A 169 13.33 -2.85 -8.46
CA ASP A 169 13.49 -4.29 -8.56
C ASP A 169 14.36 -4.69 -9.78
N ASN A 170 14.22 -3.97 -10.89
CA ASN A 170 15.09 -4.15 -12.05
C ASN A 170 16.55 -3.75 -11.75
N ALA A 171 16.74 -2.61 -11.09
CA ALA A 171 18.07 -2.16 -10.66
C ALA A 171 18.73 -3.21 -9.75
N LYS A 172 18.01 -3.71 -8.74
CA LYS A 172 18.50 -4.80 -7.87
C LYS A 172 18.90 -6.04 -8.67
N LYS A 173 18.10 -6.47 -9.64
CA LYS A 173 18.37 -7.65 -10.46
C LYS A 173 19.56 -7.46 -11.40
N SER A 174 19.83 -6.23 -11.84
CA SER A 174 21.03 -5.97 -12.64
C SER A 174 22.32 -6.27 -11.86
N PHE A 175 22.36 -5.97 -10.55
CA PHE A 175 23.50 -6.36 -9.71
C PHE A 175 23.62 -7.87 -9.47
N GLU A 176 22.55 -8.63 -9.60
CA GLU A 176 22.62 -10.10 -9.56
C GLU A 176 23.28 -10.67 -10.82
N ALA A 177 23.08 -10.01 -11.95
CA ALA A 177 23.72 -10.36 -13.22
C ALA A 177 25.15 -9.80 -13.38
N GLY A 178 25.50 -8.79 -12.60
CA GLY A 178 26.73 -8.00 -12.70
C GLY A 178 26.52 -6.72 -13.51
N VAL A 179 26.96 -5.61 -12.96
CA VAL A 179 26.90 -4.27 -13.58
C VAL A 179 28.32 -3.69 -13.58
N GLU A 180 28.73 -3.14 -14.72
CA GLU A 180 29.96 -2.40 -14.82
C GLU A 180 29.76 -0.97 -14.28
N ILE A 181 30.48 -0.62 -13.21
CA ILE A 181 30.49 0.71 -12.61
C ILE A 181 31.93 1.20 -12.61
N ASN A 182 32.16 2.34 -13.26
CA ASN A 182 33.51 2.96 -13.37
C ASN A 182 34.59 2.03 -13.91
N GLY A 183 34.23 1.09 -14.79
CA GLY A 183 35.16 0.14 -15.40
C GLY A 183 35.40 -1.15 -14.59
N GLU A 184 34.71 -1.31 -13.46
CA GLU A 184 34.75 -2.51 -12.62
C GLU A 184 33.42 -3.24 -12.61
N MET A 185 33.46 -4.57 -12.77
CA MET A 185 32.25 -5.40 -12.66
C MET A 185 31.84 -5.56 -11.20
N THR A 186 30.67 -5.04 -10.86
CA THR A 186 30.07 -5.06 -9.53
C THR A 186 28.93 -6.08 -9.46
N TYR A 187 28.88 -6.84 -8.39
CA TYR A 187 27.87 -7.86 -8.14
C TYR A 187 27.16 -7.61 -6.81
N LYS A 188 26.04 -8.27 -6.61
CA LYS A 188 25.33 -8.26 -5.34
C LYS A 188 26.23 -8.69 -4.18
N GLY A 189 26.45 -7.79 -3.23
CA GLY A 189 27.31 -8.02 -2.06
C GLY A 189 28.76 -7.58 -2.26
N SER A 190 29.12 -6.92 -3.37
CA SER A 190 30.39 -6.21 -3.50
C SER A 190 30.35 -4.89 -2.73
N ASP A 191 31.53 -4.34 -2.41
CA ASP A 191 31.70 -3.09 -1.63
C ASP A 191 31.43 -1.81 -2.43
N ALA A 192 30.98 -1.91 -3.67
CA ALA A 192 30.73 -0.79 -4.58
C ALA A 192 29.27 -0.34 -4.59
#